data_5b0d4c8c9564e6b4d0efb402994419b4
#
_entry.id   5b0d4c8c9564e6b4d0efb402994419b4
#
_cell.length_a   1.000
_cell.length_b   1.000
_cell.length_c   1.000
_cell.angle_alpha   90.00
_cell.angle_beta   90.00
_cell.angle_gamma   90.00
#
_symmetry.space_group_name_H-M   'P 1'
#
loop_
_entity.id
_entity.type
_entity.pdbx_description
1 polymer ?
#
loop_
_entity_poly.entity_id
_entity_poly.type
_entity_poly.pdbx_seq_one_letter_code
_entity_poly.pdbx_strand_id
1 'polypeptide(L)'
;MKKWIIILITLFSLLLLIIAGASGYFFYVAQVRAEKDFINNKARGPESSLYKDEQAFNQLPKEKRRMSNQGLNQVAWYVPAKKKSDKTVLMVHGFTNDKSDMKPYAYLFHQLGYNVLMPDNVAHGESQGNIIGYGWKDKDNVIKWTEGLIADNPDQKITFFGVSMGAATVMMASGEKLPEQVTTIIEDCGYTSVWDELSYQAKDMYDLPQFPILYGVSGISKLVAGFTYGEASSMKQLAKNDLPTLFIHGDADKFVPTDMVYENFEASKGPKELYIAKGAKHAQSFEKDPETYRRKIEDFLKKYQK
;
A
#
# COMPACT_ATOMS: atom_id res chain seq x y z
N MET A 1 9.14 -52.95 16.93
CA MET A 1 8.08 -51.91 16.99
C MET A 1 8.55 -50.65 17.72
N LYS A 2 8.95 -50.65 18.99
CA LYS A 2 9.34 -49.44 19.75
C LYS A 2 10.45 -48.60 19.09
N LYS A 3 11.51 -49.20 18.54
CA LYS A 3 12.61 -48.46 17.86
C LYS A 3 12.13 -47.67 16.61
N TRP A 4 11.28 -48.29 15.78
CA TRP A 4 10.73 -47.61 14.58
C TRP A 4 9.81 -46.44 14.93
N ILE A 5 9.02 -46.55 15.99
CA ILE A 5 8.17 -45.45 16.49
C ILE A 5 9.03 -44.28 16.95
N ILE A 6 10.12 -44.54 17.70
CA ILE A 6 11.06 -43.50 18.15
C ILE A 6 11.69 -42.81 16.93
N ILE A 7 12.16 -43.57 15.94
CA ILE A 7 12.73 -42.99 14.70
C ILE A 7 11.71 -42.11 14.00
N LEU A 8 10.47 -42.57 13.83
CA LEU A 8 9.41 -41.78 13.19
C LEU A 8 9.08 -40.48 13.94
N ILE A 9 9.00 -40.57 15.28
CA ILE A 9 8.77 -39.34 16.10
C ILE A 9 9.95 -38.39 15.97
N THR A 10 11.18 -38.88 15.98
CA THR A 10 12.37 -38.03 15.83
C THR A 10 12.41 -37.37 14.47
N LEU A 11 12.15 -38.09 13.39
CA LEU A 11 12.10 -37.53 12.03
C LEU A 11 10.97 -36.51 11.88
N PHE A 12 9.79 -36.77 12.43
CA PHE A 12 8.66 -35.85 12.44
C PHE A 12 8.98 -34.59 13.25
N SER A 13 9.60 -34.73 14.43
CA SER A 13 10.01 -33.55 15.22
C SER A 13 11.06 -32.70 14.50
N LEU A 14 12.02 -33.34 13.83
CA LEU A 14 13.02 -32.65 13.03
C LEU A 14 12.37 -31.88 11.85
N LEU A 15 11.43 -32.52 11.18
CA LEU A 15 10.65 -31.85 10.09
C LEU A 15 9.91 -30.63 10.60
N LEU A 16 9.24 -30.73 11.76
CA LEU A 16 8.55 -29.58 12.38
C LEU A 16 9.52 -28.45 12.73
N LEU A 17 10.71 -28.76 13.24
CA LEU A 17 11.74 -27.75 13.53
C LEU A 17 12.25 -27.07 12.25
N ILE A 18 12.42 -27.81 11.17
CA ILE A 18 12.81 -27.25 9.86
C ILE A 18 11.71 -26.30 9.35
N ILE A 19 10.44 -26.71 9.41
CA ILE A 19 9.30 -25.87 8.99
C ILE A 19 9.23 -24.60 9.85
N ALA A 20 9.37 -24.73 11.17
CA ALA A 20 9.36 -23.59 12.08
C ALA A 20 10.51 -22.61 11.79
N GLY A 21 11.72 -23.13 11.59
CA GLY A 21 12.90 -22.33 11.24
C GLY A 21 12.73 -21.61 9.90
N ALA A 22 12.25 -22.32 8.87
CA ALA A 22 11.97 -21.73 7.56
C ALA A 22 10.87 -20.66 7.65
N SER A 23 9.78 -20.93 8.38
CA SER A 23 8.72 -19.95 8.60
C SER A 23 9.23 -18.70 9.32
N GLY A 24 10.09 -18.85 10.32
CA GLY A 24 10.74 -17.73 11.02
C GLY A 24 11.63 -16.91 10.08
N TYR A 25 12.42 -17.57 9.25
CA TYR A 25 13.27 -16.91 8.25
C TYR A 25 12.43 -16.12 7.22
N PHE A 26 11.39 -16.72 6.65
CA PHE A 26 10.55 -16.03 5.68
C PHE A 26 9.69 -14.94 6.32
N PHE A 27 9.29 -15.08 7.58
CA PHE A 27 8.67 -13.97 8.32
C PHE A 27 9.64 -12.78 8.44
N TYR A 28 10.90 -13.04 8.77
CA TYR A 28 11.92 -11.99 8.82
C TYR A 28 12.11 -11.32 7.45
N VAL A 29 12.28 -12.11 6.39
CA VAL A 29 12.46 -11.59 5.03
C VAL A 29 11.26 -10.77 4.58
N ALA A 30 10.05 -11.25 4.84
CA ALA A 30 8.83 -10.60 4.36
C ALA A 30 8.42 -9.39 5.22
N GLN A 31 8.40 -9.53 6.55
CA GLN A 31 7.64 -8.64 7.41
C GLN A 31 8.46 -7.79 8.39
N VAL A 32 9.73 -8.11 8.60
CA VAL A 32 10.60 -7.29 9.47
C VAL A 32 11.23 -6.16 8.66
N ARG A 33 11.25 -4.96 9.23
CA ARG A 33 11.92 -3.79 8.65
C ARG A 33 13.40 -4.08 8.41
N ALA A 34 13.82 -4.12 7.16
CA ALA A 34 15.20 -4.30 6.73
C ALA A 34 15.33 -3.84 5.27
N GLU A 35 16.54 -3.58 4.80
CA GLU A 35 16.79 -3.47 3.36
C GLU A 35 16.43 -4.79 2.68
N LYS A 36 15.82 -4.70 1.51
CA LYS A 36 15.36 -5.85 0.73
C LYS A 36 16.08 -5.89 -0.61
N ASP A 37 16.98 -6.84 -0.79
CA ASP A 37 17.83 -6.96 -1.98
C ASP A 37 17.04 -7.15 -3.29
N PHE A 38 15.80 -7.63 -3.19
CA PHE A 38 14.92 -7.87 -4.33
C PHE A 38 14.12 -6.64 -4.78
N ILE A 39 14.23 -5.50 -4.07
CA ILE A 39 13.58 -4.24 -4.43
C ILE A 39 14.63 -3.19 -4.77
N ASN A 40 14.48 -2.60 -5.96
CA ASN A 40 15.40 -1.59 -6.43
C ASN A 40 14.83 -0.18 -6.20
N ASN A 41 15.14 0.41 -5.05
CA ASN A 41 14.72 1.77 -4.67
C ASN A 41 15.72 2.84 -5.18
N LYS A 42 16.14 2.76 -6.46
CA LYS A 42 17.01 3.80 -7.03
C LYS A 42 16.25 5.11 -7.21
N ALA A 43 16.93 6.21 -6.85
CA ALA A 43 16.43 7.55 -7.15
C ALA A 43 16.17 7.70 -8.67
N ARG A 44 15.10 8.40 -9.02
CA ARG A 44 14.78 8.69 -10.43
C ARG A 44 15.85 9.60 -11.02
N GLY A 45 16.41 9.17 -12.15
CA GLY A 45 17.36 9.96 -12.92
C GLY A 45 16.67 10.82 -13.99
N PRO A 46 17.45 11.65 -14.71
CA PRO A 46 16.93 12.54 -15.76
C PRO A 46 16.22 11.82 -16.91
N GLU A 47 16.42 10.53 -17.07
CA GLU A 47 15.79 9.66 -18.08
C GLU A 47 14.33 9.33 -17.74
N SER A 48 13.94 9.45 -16.48
CA SER A 48 12.55 9.22 -16.06
C SER A 48 11.64 10.35 -16.54
N SER A 49 10.48 9.99 -17.11
CA SER A 49 9.46 10.96 -17.51
C SER A 49 8.91 11.79 -16.33
N LEU A 50 9.07 11.28 -15.10
CA LEU A 50 8.63 11.91 -13.86
C LEU A 50 9.71 12.72 -13.14
N TYR A 51 10.94 12.75 -13.66
CA TYR A 51 12.06 13.45 -13.03
C TYR A 51 11.79 14.93 -12.80
N LYS A 52 11.25 15.64 -13.82
CA LYS A 52 10.92 17.07 -13.72
C LYS A 52 9.86 17.35 -12.64
N ASP A 53 8.87 16.48 -12.50
CA ASP A 53 7.83 16.60 -11.48
C ASP A 53 8.41 16.41 -10.08
N GLU A 54 9.32 15.45 -9.91
CA GLU A 54 10.01 15.24 -8.66
C GLU A 54 10.88 16.45 -8.28
N GLN A 55 11.63 17.01 -9.24
CA GLN A 55 12.42 18.23 -9.00
C GLN A 55 11.56 19.43 -8.65
N ALA A 56 10.42 19.60 -9.33
CA ALA A 56 9.46 20.66 -9.05
C ALA A 56 8.85 20.49 -7.64
N PHE A 57 8.49 19.26 -7.24
CA PHE A 57 8.03 18.98 -5.89
C PHE A 57 9.07 19.33 -4.83
N ASN A 58 10.36 19.08 -5.09
CA ASN A 58 11.43 19.38 -4.14
C ASN A 58 11.49 20.86 -3.77
N GLN A 59 11.01 21.76 -4.63
CA GLN A 59 10.95 23.22 -4.41
C GLN A 59 9.72 23.68 -3.61
N LEU A 60 8.74 22.79 -3.39
CA LEU A 60 7.54 23.16 -2.64
C LEU A 60 7.82 23.24 -1.14
N PRO A 61 7.16 24.17 -0.42
CA PRO A 61 7.23 24.20 1.05
C PRO A 61 6.62 22.94 1.63
N LYS A 62 7.27 22.37 2.63
CA LYS A 62 6.84 21.14 3.31
C LYS A 62 6.85 21.34 4.81
N GLU A 63 5.74 20.99 5.45
CA GLU A 63 5.63 20.92 6.91
C GLU A 63 5.81 19.48 7.35
N LYS A 64 6.69 19.25 8.31
CA LYS A 64 6.80 17.93 8.96
C LYS A 64 5.71 17.81 10.03
N ARG A 65 4.79 16.86 9.84
CA ARG A 65 3.75 16.54 10.82
C ARG A 65 4.08 15.25 11.56
N ARG A 66 3.60 15.16 12.80
CA ARG A 66 3.76 13.99 13.64
C ARG A 66 2.43 13.59 14.24
N MET A 67 2.23 12.28 14.36
CA MET A 67 1.07 11.66 14.96
C MET A 67 1.52 10.48 15.82
N SER A 68 0.86 10.22 16.93
CA SER A 68 1.04 8.99 17.68
C SER A 68 -0.23 8.14 17.57
N ASN A 69 -0.06 6.87 17.20
CA ASN A 69 -1.13 5.89 17.16
C ASN A 69 -0.61 4.53 17.63
N GLN A 70 -1.36 3.83 18.46
CA GLN A 70 -1.01 2.51 19.02
C GLN A 70 0.41 2.47 19.65
N GLY A 71 0.84 3.57 20.27
CA GLY A 71 2.15 3.68 20.93
C GLY A 71 3.34 3.93 19.98
N LEU A 72 3.11 4.11 18.68
CA LEU A 72 4.14 4.40 17.67
C LEU A 72 4.00 5.83 17.14
N ASN A 73 5.12 6.54 17.11
CA ASN A 73 5.18 7.85 16.47
C ASN A 73 5.35 7.71 14.96
N GLN A 74 4.55 8.45 14.23
CA GLN A 74 4.55 8.49 12.78
C GLN A 74 4.85 9.89 12.29
N VAL A 75 5.45 9.96 11.11
CA VAL A 75 5.90 11.20 10.49
C VAL A 75 5.26 11.31 9.11
N ALA A 76 4.84 12.51 8.76
CA ALA A 76 4.33 12.84 7.43
C ALA A 76 4.92 14.16 6.92
N TRP A 77 4.92 14.35 5.60
CA TRP A 77 5.01 15.66 5.00
C TRP A 77 3.62 16.16 4.65
N TYR A 78 3.37 17.43 4.99
CA TYR A 78 2.21 18.16 4.54
C TYR A 78 2.66 19.28 3.61
N VAL A 79 2.07 19.34 2.42
CA VAL A 79 2.35 20.37 1.40
C VAL A 79 1.05 21.12 1.17
N PRO A 80 0.96 22.41 1.57
CA PRO A 80 -0.24 23.20 1.32
C PRO A 80 -0.41 23.47 -0.18
N ALA A 81 -1.65 23.55 -0.63
CA ALA A 81 -1.99 23.94 -1.99
C ALA A 81 -1.50 25.38 -2.27
N LYS A 82 -1.23 25.68 -3.54
CA LYS A 82 -0.77 27.02 -3.97
C LYS A 82 -1.74 28.15 -3.60
N LYS A 83 -3.03 27.84 -3.55
CA LYS A 83 -4.10 28.75 -3.08
C LYS A 83 -4.89 28.03 -2.00
N LYS A 84 -5.57 28.77 -1.11
CA LYS A 84 -6.44 28.15 -0.11
C LYS A 84 -7.37 27.14 -0.78
N SER A 85 -7.38 25.90 -0.30
CA SER A 85 -8.13 24.79 -0.85
C SER A 85 -8.77 23.98 0.27
N ASP A 86 -9.98 23.53 0.05
CA ASP A 86 -10.72 22.57 0.87
C ASP A 86 -10.47 21.12 0.41
N LYS A 87 -9.62 20.90 -0.59
CA LYS A 87 -9.29 19.58 -1.13
C LYS A 87 -7.94 19.11 -0.59
N THR A 88 -7.91 17.90 -0.08
CA THR A 88 -6.69 17.26 0.42
C THR A 88 -6.58 15.85 -0.15
N VAL A 89 -5.38 15.46 -0.58
CA VAL A 89 -5.05 14.06 -0.86
C VAL A 89 -4.16 13.51 0.24
N LEU A 90 -4.54 12.36 0.78
CA LEU A 90 -3.71 11.56 1.68
C LEU A 90 -3.08 10.44 0.85
N MET A 91 -1.75 10.44 0.75
CA MET A 91 -0.98 9.55 -0.12
C MET A 91 -0.22 8.49 0.65
N VAL A 92 -0.38 7.23 0.29
CA VAL A 92 0.25 6.09 0.95
C VAL A 92 1.25 5.42 -0.01
N HIS A 93 2.51 5.33 0.42
CA HIS A 93 3.60 4.75 -0.36
C HIS A 93 3.61 3.20 -0.35
N GLY A 94 4.38 2.61 -1.27
CA GLY A 94 4.56 1.17 -1.41
C GLY A 94 5.49 0.53 -0.36
N PHE A 95 5.62 -0.79 -0.46
CA PHE A 95 6.49 -1.61 0.39
C PHE A 95 7.96 -1.20 0.24
N THR A 96 8.70 -1.11 1.34
CA THR A 96 10.10 -0.65 1.47
C THR A 96 10.39 0.78 1.02
N ASN A 97 9.43 1.49 0.48
CA ASN A 97 9.51 2.89 0.11
C ASN A 97 9.25 3.80 1.32
N ASP A 98 9.30 5.09 1.11
CA ASP A 98 8.87 6.09 2.07
C ASP A 98 8.09 7.22 1.37
N LYS A 99 7.65 8.21 2.14
CA LYS A 99 6.92 9.36 1.60
C LYS A 99 7.63 10.08 0.44
N SER A 100 8.97 9.96 0.34
CA SER A 100 9.73 10.66 -0.71
C SER A 100 9.52 10.05 -2.10
N ASP A 101 9.13 8.79 -2.20
CA ASP A 101 8.85 8.12 -3.47
C ASP A 101 7.55 8.61 -4.12
N MET A 102 6.69 9.22 -3.31
CA MET A 102 5.40 9.76 -3.76
C MET A 102 5.50 11.16 -4.38
N LYS A 103 6.68 11.79 -4.43
CA LYS A 103 6.87 13.18 -4.90
C LYS A 103 6.25 13.51 -6.25
N PRO A 104 6.39 12.71 -7.34
CA PRO A 104 5.77 13.03 -8.61
C PRO A 104 4.25 13.02 -8.55
N TYR A 105 3.68 12.04 -7.84
CA TYR A 105 2.24 11.95 -7.61
C TYR A 105 1.74 13.15 -6.78
N ALA A 106 2.48 13.52 -5.75
CA ALA A 106 2.18 14.67 -4.91
C ALA A 106 2.22 15.98 -5.71
N TYR A 107 3.18 16.12 -6.63
CA TYR A 107 3.24 17.26 -7.52
C TYR A 107 2.03 17.32 -8.45
N LEU A 108 1.60 16.19 -9.02
CA LEU A 108 0.38 16.10 -9.83
C LEU A 108 -0.83 16.65 -9.06
N PHE A 109 -1.10 16.16 -7.85
CA PHE A 109 -2.24 16.62 -7.05
C PHE A 109 -2.10 18.08 -6.61
N HIS A 110 -0.89 18.53 -6.29
CA HIS A 110 -0.62 19.92 -5.98
C HIS A 110 -0.94 20.84 -7.18
N GLN A 111 -0.62 20.43 -8.42
CA GLN A 111 -1.01 21.16 -9.63
C GLN A 111 -2.55 21.19 -9.84
N LEU A 112 -3.26 20.17 -9.37
CA LEU A 112 -4.73 20.13 -9.37
C LEU A 112 -5.36 20.96 -8.22
N GLY A 113 -4.53 21.61 -7.39
CA GLY A 113 -4.97 22.50 -6.32
C GLY A 113 -5.30 21.80 -5.01
N TYR A 114 -4.73 20.62 -4.77
CA TYR A 114 -4.88 19.88 -3.52
C TYR A 114 -3.79 20.26 -2.51
N ASN A 115 -4.17 20.28 -1.23
CA ASN A 115 -3.21 20.02 -0.16
C ASN A 115 -2.80 18.56 -0.23
N VAL A 116 -1.57 18.25 0.15
CA VAL A 116 -1.04 16.88 0.09
C VAL A 116 -0.51 16.46 1.44
N LEU A 117 -1.00 15.34 1.97
CA LEU A 117 -0.42 14.69 3.15
C LEU A 117 0.22 13.38 2.74
N MET A 118 1.48 13.19 3.07
CA MET A 118 2.30 12.03 2.70
C MET A 118 2.90 11.41 3.97
N PRO A 119 2.22 10.48 4.65
CA PRO A 119 2.80 9.78 5.79
C PRO A 119 3.81 8.72 5.37
N ASP A 120 4.80 8.46 6.22
CA ASP A 120 5.50 7.18 6.24
C ASP A 120 4.65 6.15 6.97
N ASN A 121 4.45 5.00 6.37
CA ASN A 121 3.80 3.85 7.02
C ASN A 121 4.61 3.37 8.24
N VAL A 122 3.99 2.59 9.12
CA VAL A 122 4.69 1.93 10.22
C VAL A 122 5.85 1.09 9.67
N ALA A 123 6.99 1.11 10.35
CA ALA A 123 8.22 0.42 9.95
C ALA A 123 8.85 0.94 8.64
N HIS A 124 8.52 2.16 8.19
CA HIS A 124 9.10 2.79 7.00
C HIS A 124 9.58 4.22 7.29
N GLY A 125 10.50 4.71 6.47
CA GLY A 125 10.98 6.09 6.51
C GLY A 125 11.36 6.57 7.93
N GLU A 126 10.79 7.69 8.35
CA GLU A 126 10.99 8.28 9.68
C GLU A 126 9.98 7.79 10.73
N SER A 127 8.97 6.98 10.32
CA SER A 127 7.99 6.40 11.24
C SER A 127 8.58 5.25 12.04
N GLN A 128 8.12 5.11 13.28
CA GLN A 128 8.55 4.04 14.19
C GLN A 128 7.94 2.68 13.80
N GLY A 129 8.46 1.65 14.44
CA GLY A 129 8.04 0.27 14.25
C GLY A 129 9.08 -0.57 13.49
N ASN A 130 8.98 -1.89 13.68
CA ASN A 130 9.88 -2.86 13.06
C ASN A 130 9.13 -3.95 12.28
N ILE A 131 7.79 -3.97 12.37
CA ILE A 131 6.96 -4.97 11.71
C ILE A 131 6.09 -4.26 10.68
N ILE A 132 6.22 -4.67 9.44
CA ILE A 132 5.48 -4.14 8.29
C ILE A 132 4.05 -4.66 8.34
N GLY A 133 3.07 -3.77 8.24
CA GLY A 133 1.65 -4.07 8.39
C GLY A 133 0.95 -4.51 7.12
N TYR A 134 1.62 -4.42 5.95
CA TYR A 134 1.05 -4.73 4.63
C TYR A 134 -0.31 -4.06 4.37
N GLY A 135 -0.46 -2.81 4.83
CA GLY A 135 -1.71 -2.07 4.70
C GLY A 135 -2.75 -2.40 5.78
N TRP A 136 -2.76 -3.61 6.35
CA TRP A 136 -3.77 -3.99 7.34
C TRP A 136 -3.67 -3.20 8.64
N LYS A 137 -2.46 -2.95 9.11
CA LYS A 137 -2.24 -2.07 10.27
C LYS A 137 -2.21 -0.61 9.89
N ASP A 138 -1.74 -0.33 8.66
CA ASP A 138 -1.57 1.04 8.18
C ASP A 138 -2.89 1.72 7.86
N LYS A 139 -3.98 0.97 7.55
CA LYS A 139 -5.32 1.51 7.35
C LYS A 139 -5.83 2.31 8.57
N ASP A 140 -5.52 1.85 9.78
CA ASP A 140 -5.91 2.55 11.01
C ASP A 140 -5.17 3.90 11.16
N ASN A 141 -3.93 3.95 10.65
CA ASN A 141 -3.14 5.18 10.62
C ASN A 141 -3.64 6.16 9.57
N VAL A 142 -4.07 5.66 8.39
CA VAL A 142 -4.71 6.48 7.37
C VAL A 142 -5.96 7.17 7.93
N ILE A 143 -6.79 6.43 8.66
CA ILE A 143 -7.97 6.99 9.33
C ILE A 143 -7.56 8.02 10.38
N LYS A 144 -6.54 7.72 11.20
CA LYS A 144 -6.07 8.65 12.23
C LYS A 144 -5.47 9.94 11.67
N TRP A 145 -4.70 9.86 10.57
CA TRP A 145 -4.24 11.04 9.84
C TRP A 145 -5.40 11.85 9.27
N THR A 146 -6.44 11.17 8.78
CA THR A 146 -7.66 11.82 8.28
C THR A 146 -8.38 12.60 9.38
N GLU A 147 -8.50 12.05 10.59
CA GLU A 147 -9.05 12.77 11.74
C GLU A 147 -8.28 14.05 12.06
N GLY A 148 -6.93 13.98 11.98
CA GLY A 148 -6.07 15.15 12.16
C GLY A 148 -6.30 16.23 11.10
N LEU A 149 -6.45 15.84 9.83
CA LEU A 149 -6.78 16.76 8.74
C LEU A 149 -8.14 17.42 8.95
N ILE A 150 -9.14 16.68 9.40
CA ILE A 150 -10.50 17.19 9.68
C ILE A 150 -10.48 18.17 10.86
N ALA A 151 -9.66 17.91 11.89
CA ALA A 151 -9.49 18.82 13.00
C ALA A 151 -8.89 20.18 12.56
N ASP A 152 -8.00 20.17 11.55
CA ASP A 152 -7.46 21.40 10.96
C ASP A 152 -8.49 22.15 10.11
N ASN A 153 -9.34 21.44 9.36
CA ASN A 153 -10.39 21.99 8.53
C ASN A 153 -11.55 20.99 8.37
N PRO A 154 -12.70 21.20 9.03
CA PRO A 154 -13.84 20.30 8.97
C PRO A 154 -14.51 20.19 7.60
N ASP A 155 -14.39 21.21 6.77
CA ASP A 155 -15.08 21.31 5.47
C ASP A 155 -14.31 20.68 4.32
N GLN A 156 -13.12 20.07 4.59
CA GLN A 156 -12.29 19.55 3.53
C GLN A 156 -12.84 18.25 2.91
N LYS A 157 -12.53 18.08 1.63
CA LYS A 157 -12.80 16.86 0.85
C LYS A 157 -11.52 16.10 0.66
N ILE A 158 -11.48 14.86 1.17
CA ILE A 158 -10.27 14.06 1.23
C ILE A 158 -10.35 12.94 0.20
N THR A 159 -9.31 12.86 -0.63
CA THR A 159 -9.05 11.72 -1.52
C THR A 159 -7.99 10.82 -0.88
N PHE A 160 -8.24 9.53 -0.80
CA PHE A 160 -7.19 8.57 -0.51
C PHE A 160 -6.51 8.15 -1.82
N PHE A 161 -5.18 8.19 -1.83
CA PHE A 161 -4.36 7.75 -2.95
C PHE A 161 -3.27 6.80 -2.45
N GLY A 162 -3.08 5.67 -3.12
CA GLY A 162 -2.03 4.74 -2.75
C GLY A 162 -1.40 4.03 -3.94
N VAL A 163 -0.13 3.62 -3.78
CA VAL A 163 0.61 2.86 -4.79
C VAL A 163 1.07 1.55 -4.18
N SER A 164 0.84 0.41 -4.85
CA SER A 164 1.27 -0.93 -4.42
C SER A 164 0.72 -1.29 -3.03
N MET A 165 1.56 -1.55 -2.03
CA MET A 165 1.12 -1.73 -0.64
C MET A 165 0.28 -0.53 -0.16
N GLY A 166 0.58 0.69 -0.60
CA GLY A 166 -0.23 1.87 -0.29
C GLY A 166 -1.62 1.80 -0.93
N ALA A 167 -1.73 1.28 -2.14
CA ALA A 167 -3.00 1.03 -2.82
C ALA A 167 -3.84 -0.01 -2.06
N ALA A 168 -3.23 -1.11 -1.64
CA ALA A 168 -3.88 -2.09 -0.76
C ALA A 168 -4.32 -1.46 0.57
N THR A 169 -3.48 -0.55 1.14
CA THR A 169 -3.81 0.17 2.38
C THR A 169 -5.09 1.00 2.23
N VAL A 170 -5.20 1.81 1.16
CA VAL A 170 -6.40 2.66 0.96
C VAL A 170 -7.63 1.84 0.61
N MET A 171 -7.48 0.74 -0.13
CA MET A 171 -8.56 -0.23 -0.36
C MET A 171 -9.00 -0.90 0.96
N MET A 172 -8.06 -1.29 1.81
CA MET A 172 -8.39 -1.87 3.12
C MET A 172 -9.03 -0.86 4.06
N ALA A 173 -8.62 0.41 4.01
CA ALA A 173 -9.26 1.48 4.79
C ALA A 173 -10.70 1.74 4.32
N SER A 174 -10.99 1.57 3.03
CA SER A 174 -12.30 1.87 2.45
C SER A 174 -13.47 1.08 3.03
N GLY A 175 -13.21 -0.09 3.57
CA GLY A 175 -14.23 -0.92 4.19
C GLY A 175 -14.46 -0.66 5.69
N GLU A 176 -13.74 0.29 6.26
CA GLU A 176 -13.92 0.76 7.64
C GLU A 176 -14.93 1.91 7.71
N LYS A 177 -15.34 2.29 8.92
CA LYS A 177 -16.18 3.47 9.09
C LYS A 177 -15.35 4.73 8.88
N LEU A 178 -15.41 5.28 7.67
CA LEU A 178 -14.71 6.51 7.32
C LEU A 178 -15.49 7.76 7.68
N PRO A 179 -14.82 8.89 8.00
CA PRO A 179 -15.44 10.21 8.07
C PRO A 179 -16.05 10.61 6.71
N GLU A 180 -17.13 11.39 6.73
CA GLU A 180 -17.84 11.85 5.54
C GLU A 180 -16.99 12.74 4.61
N GLN A 181 -15.94 13.34 5.15
CA GLN A 181 -14.97 14.12 4.38
C GLN A 181 -14.14 13.28 3.41
N VAL A 182 -14.06 11.96 3.60
CA VAL A 182 -13.42 11.06 2.63
C VAL A 182 -14.40 10.81 1.50
N THR A 183 -14.07 11.28 0.30
CA THR A 183 -15.01 11.34 -0.83
C THR A 183 -14.65 10.42 -1.99
N THR A 184 -13.38 10.11 -2.17
CA THR A 184 -12.89 9.32 -3.29
C THR A 184 -11.65 8.51 -2.93
N ILE A 185 -11.42 7.40 -3.64
CA ILE A 185 -10.27 6.53 -3.49
C ILE A 185 -9.63 6.33 -4.85
N ILE A 186 -8.31 6.38 -4.91
CA ILE A 186 -7.51 6.06 -6.10
C ILE A 186 -6.44 5.06 -5.66
N GLU A 187 -6.45 3.91 -6.28
CA GLU A 187 -5.47 2.86 -6.07
C GLU A 187 -4.67 2.60 -7.35
N ASP A 188 -3.35 2.44 -7.23
CA ASP A 188 -2.45 2.09 -8.34
C ASP A 188 -1.66 0.83 -7.97
N CYS A 189 -1.90 -0.26 -8.68
CA CYS A 189 -1.28 -1.59 -8.59
C CYS A 189 -1.35 -2.26 -7.20
N GLY A 190 -2.50 -2.16 -6.52
CA GLY A 190 -2.73 -2.82 -5.24
C GLY A 190 -3.16 -4.29 -5.39
N TYR A 191 -2.83 -5.11 -4.38
CA TYR A 191 -3.14 -6.55 -4.35
C TYR A 191 -4.49 -6.86 -3.71
N THR A 192 -5.01 -8.07 -4.01
CA THR A 192 -6.30 -8.60 -3.50
C THR A 192 -6.28 -8.91 -2.02
N SER A 193 -5.19 -9.53 -1.56
CA SER A 193 -4.92 -9.78 -0.15
C SER A 193 -3.43 -9.98 0.09
N VAL A 194 -2.99 -9.85 1.34
CA VAL A 194 -1.60 -10.17 1.73
C VAL A 194 -1.32 -11.65 1.48
N TRP A 195 -2.32 -12.52 1.65
CA TRP A 195 -2.17 -13.95 1.36
C TRP A 195 -1.87 -14.20 -0.11
N ASP A 196 -2.66 -13.60 -1.03
CA ASP A 196 -2.50 -13.83 -2.46
C ASP A 196 -1.18 -13.27 -2.96
N GLU A 197 -0.82 -12.05 -2.55
CA GLU A 197 0.43 -11.43 -2.92
C GLU A 197 1.64 -12.23 -2.44
N LEU A 198 1.69 -12.60 -1.15
CA LEU A 198 2.82 -13.35 -0.61
C LEU A 198 2.86 -14.81 -1.11
N SER A 199 1.71 -15.40 -1.46
CA SER A 199 1.66 -16.70 -2.14
C SER A 199 2.29 -16.64 -3.53
N TYR A 200 1.96 -15.59 -4.28
CA TYR A 200 2.53 -15.36 -5.59
C TYR A 200 4.05 -15.13 -5.50
N GLN A 201 4.49 -14.24 -4.61
CA GLN A 201 5.91 -13.92 -4.42
C GLN A 201 6.72 -15.13 -3.92
N ALA A 202 6.17 -15.93 -3.01
CA ALA A 202 6.83 -17.14 -2.52
C ALA A 202 7.03 -18.16 -3.65
N LYS A 203 6.07 -18.27 -4.56
CA LYS A 203 6.17 -19.15 -5.73
C LYS A 203 7.14 -18.60 -6.77
N ASP A 204 7.02 -17.30 -7.13
CA ASP A 204 7.83 -16.67 -8.17
C ASP A 204 9.31 -16.57 -7.79
N MET A 205 9.62 -16.12 -6.57
CA MET A 205 10.99 -15.86 -6.13
C MET A 205 11.74 -17.09 -5.61
N TYR A 206 11.01 -18.05 -5.00
CA TYR A 206 11.62 -19.16 -4.26
C TYR A 206 11.11 -20.54 -4.68
N ASP A 207 10.18 -20.62 -5.66
CA ASP A 207 9.47 -21.85 -6.06
C ASP A 207 8.83 -22.59 -4.87
N LEU A 208 8.41 -21.84 -3.84
CA LEU A 208 7.84 -22.39 -2.61
C LEU A 208 6.34 -22.59 -2.73
N PRO A 209 5.83 -23.77 -2.34
CA PRO A 209 4.39 -23.98 -2.18
C PRO A 209 3.88 -23.25 -0.95
N GLN A 210 2.59 -22.90 -0.96
CA GLN A 210 1.95 -22.24 0.19
C GLN A 210 2.07 -23.07 1.47
N PHE A 211 1.76 -24.37 1.39
CA PHE A 211 1.86 -25.28 2.54
C PHE A 211 3.21 -26.00 2.55
N PRO A 212 3.87 -26.12 3.72
CA PRO A 212 3.44 -25.64 5.04
C PRO A 212 3.96 -24.26 5.43
N ILE A 213 4.94 -23.72 4.69
CA ILE A 213 5.76 -22.58 5.15
C ILE A 213 4.95 -21.30 5.24
N LEU A 214 4.17 -20.92 4.20
CA LEU A 214 3.40 -19.68 4.22
C LEU A 214 2.33 -19.67 5.33
N TYR A 215 1.75 -20.85 5.63
CA TYR A 215 0.84 -21.00 6.79
C TYR A 215 1.57 -20.72 8.10
N GLY A 216 2.80 -21.23 8.24
CA GLY A 216 3.65 -20.95 9.41
C GLY A 216 3.99 -19.46 9.52
N VAL A 217 4.38 -18.81 8.41
CA VAL A 217 4.67 -17.38 8.37
C VAL A 217 3.43 -16.54 8.76
N SER A 218 2.26 -16.87 8.20
CA SER A 218 0.99 -16.22 8.54
C SER A 218 0.61 -16.42 10.01
N GLY A 219 0.90 -17.61 10.59
CA GLY A 219 0.73 -17.87 12.01
C GLY A 219 1.65 -17.03 12.89
N ILE A 220 2.92 -16.86 12.50
CA ILE A 220 3.85 -15.95 13.18
C ILE A 220 3.37 -14.51 13.08
N SER A 221 2.87 -14.08 11.92
CA SER A 221 2.26 -12.75 11.75
C SER A 221 1.10 -12.53 12.72
N LYS A 222 0.24 -13.54 12.92
CA LYS A 222 -0.86 -13.45 13.90
C LYS A 222 -0.34 -13.22 15.31
N LEU A 223 0.73 -13.90 15.70
CA LEU A 223 1.30 -13.77 17.06
C LEU A 223 2.05 -12.44 17.25
N VAL A 224 2.79 -11.98 16.24
CA VAL A 224 3.70 -10.82 16.34
C VAL A 224 3.02 -9.52 15.90
N ALA A 225 2.27 -9.56 14.80
CA ALA A 225 1.63 -8.39 14.20
C ALA A 225 0.13 -8.29 14.49
N GLY A 226 -0.49 -9.34 15.03
CA GLY A 226 -1.91 -9.37 15.43
C GLY A 226 -2.88 -9.71 14.30
N PHE A 227 -2.41 -10.09 13.10
CA PHE A 227 -3.27 -10.47 11.98
C PHE A 227 -2.69 -11.63 11.19
N THR A 228 -3.56 -12.45 10.59
CA THR A 228 -3.17 -13.44 9.58
C THR A 228 -3.17 -12.80 8.18
N TYR A 229 -2.42 -13.34 7.26
CA TYR A 229 -2.37 -12.83 5.88
C TYR A 229 -3.73 -12.90 5.16
N GLY A 230 -4.58 -13.88 5.50
CA GLY A 230 -5.94 -14.01 4.94
C GLY A 230 -6.96 -13.03 5.56
N GLU A 231 -6.69 -12.43 6.74
CA GLU A 231 -7.49 -11.35 7.31
C GLU A 231 -7.26 -10.05 6.55
N ALA A 232 -6.03 -9.80 6.12
CA ALA A 232 -5.61 -8.59 5.41
C ALA A 232 -5.99 -8.68 3.92
N SER A 233 -7.24 -8.34 3.59
CA SER A 233 -7.81 -8.48 2.25
C SER A 233 -8.45 -7.18 1.78
N SER A 234 -7.95 -6.65 0.65
CA SER A 234 -8.53 -5.52 -0.06
C SER A 234 -9.94 -5.85 -0.57
N MET A 235 -10.12 -7.04 -1.15
CA MET A 235 -11.42 -7.48 -1.69
C MET A 235 -12.52 -7.49 -0.62
N LYS A 236 -12.23 -8.04 0.59
CA LYS A 236 -13.21 -8.09 1.68
C LYS A 236 -13.62 -6.71 2.17
N GLN A 237 -12.72 -5.73 2.08
CA GLN A 237 -13.00 -4.36 2.46
C GLN A 237 -13.68 -3.59 1.33
N LEU A 238 -13.26 -3.76 0.10
CA LEU A 238 -13.93 -3.19 -1.07
C LEU A 238 -15.40 -3.62 -1.21
N ALA A 239 -15.75 -4.84 -0.81
CA ALA A 239 -17.13 -5.30 -0.76
C ALA A 239 -18.03 -4.51 0.23
N LYS A 240 -17.44 -3.69 1.10
CA LYS A 240 -18.14 -2.80 2.04
C LYS A 240 -18.04 -1.34 1.61
N ASN A 241 -17.19 -1.03 0.62
CA ASN A 241 -16.91 0.34 0.19
C ASN A 241 -18.01 0.89 -0.71
N ASP A 242 -18.62 1.98 -0.31
CA ASP A 242 -19.62 2.70 -1.12
C ASP A 242 -19.02 3.95 -1.82
N LEU A 243 -17.74 4.29 -1.58
CA LEU A 243 -17.09 5.46 -2.17
C LEU A 243 -16.63 5.20 -3.62
N PRO A 244 -16.68 6.23 -4.47
CA PRO A 244 -16.09 6.16 -5.80
C PRO A 244 -14.61 5.76 -5.74
N THR A 245 -14.22 4.76 -6.52
CA THR A 245 -12.85 4.23 -6.57
C THR A 245 -12.34 4.17 -8.01
N LEU A 246 -11.17 4.76 -8.25
CA LEU A 246 -10.41 4.58 -9.48
C LEU A 246 -9.33 3.52 -9.27
N PHE A 247 -9.41 2.47 -10.08
CA PHE A 247 -8.45 1.37 -10.13
C PHE A 247 -7.48 1.59 -11.28
N ILE A 248 -6.19 1.56 -11.01
CA ILE A 248 -5.12 1.72 -11.99
C ILE A 248 -4.17 0.53 -11.90
N HIS A 249 -3.74 -0.03 -13.03
CA HIS A 249 -2.74 -1.09 -13.04
C HIS A 249 -2.00 -1.16 -14.38
N GLY A 250 -0.75 -1.63 -14.36
CA GLY A 250 -0.01 -1.93 -15.58
C GLY A 250 -0.30 -3.34 -16.11
N ASP A 251 -0.48 -3.51 -17.42
CA ASP A 251 -0.74 -4.85 -18.01
C ASP A 251 0.52 -5.73 -18.15
N ALA A 252 1.69 -5.18 -17.81
CA ALA A 252 2.96 -5.91 -17.77
C ALA A 252 3.50 -6.06 -16.33
N ASP A 253 2.67 -5.85 -15.32
CA ASP A 253 3.03 -6.01 -13.91
C ASP A 253 3.18 -7.51 -13.58
N LYS A 254 4.40 -7.87 -13.16
CA LYS A 254 4.76 -9.22 -12.71
C LYS A 254 5.10 -9.27 -11.23
N PHE A 255 5.01 -8.15 -10.53
CA PHE A 255 5.23 -8.10 -9.09
C PHE A 255 3.90 -8.24 -8.35
N VAL A 256 2.92 -7.38 -8.65
CA VAL A 256 1.52 -7.61 -8.32
C VAL A 256 0.79 -7.98 -9.61
N PRO A 257 0.41 -9.24 -9.81
CA PRO A 257 -0.21 -9.68 -11.05
C PRO A 257 -1.41 -8.82 -11.48
N THR A 258 -1.46 -8.44 -12.76
CA THR A 258 -2.51 -7.57 -13.29
C THR A 258 -3.92 -8.14 -13.05
N ASP A 259 -4.06 -9.46 -12.97
CA ASP A 259 -5.37 -10.10 -12.71
C ASP A 259 -5.98 -9.64 -11.37
N MET A 260 -5.14 -9.28 -10.39
CA MET A 260 -5.62 -8.82 -9.08
C MET A 260 -6.42 -7.51 -9.16
N VAL A 261 -6.14 -6.62 -10.12
CA VAL A 261 -6.94 -5.40 -10.26
C VAL A 261 -8.37 -5.69 -10.73
N TYR A 262 -8.55 -6.68 -11.59
CA TYR A 262 -9.90 -7.07 -12.03
C TYR A 262 -10.70 -7.65 -10.88
N GLU A 263 -10.08 -8.49 -10.04
CA GLU A 263 -10.72 -9.05 -8.85
C GLU A 263 -11.10 -7.95 -7.84
N ASN A 264 -10.19 -7.00 -7.58
CA ASN A 264 -10.44 -5.83 -6.73
C ASN A 264 -11.56 -4.96 -7.31
N PHE A 265 -11.53 -4.70 -8.62
CA PHE A 265 -12.55 -3.93 -9.31
C PHE A 265 -13.93 -4.61 -9.16
N GLU A 266 -14.04 -5.92 -9.43
CA GLU A 266 -15.31 -6.64 -9.29
C GLU A 266 -15.81 -6.65 -7.83
N ALA A 267 -14.91 -6.79 -6.85
CA ALA A 267 -15.27 -6.80 -5.43
C ALA A 267 -15.76 -5.44 -4.93
N SER A 268 -15.38 -4.34 -5.57
CA SER A 268 -15.77 -2.98 -5.15
C SER A 268 -17.25 -2.73 -5.40
N LYS A 269 -17.96 -2.31 -4.34
CA LYS A 269 -19.41 -2.10 -4.38
C LYS A 269 -19.81 -0.70 -4.85
N GLY A 270 -18.98 0.33 -4.53
CA GLY A 270 -19.23 1.72 -4.91
C GLY A 270 -19.06 2.01 -6.41
N PRO A 271 -19.32 3.25 -6.84
CA PRO A 271 -18.98 3.69 -8.19
C PRO A 271 -17.51 3.43 -8.49
N LYS A 272 -17.20 2.90 -9.66
CA LYS A 272 -15.83 2.46 -9.97
C LYS A 272 -15.43 2.74 -11.40
N GLU A 273 -14.16 3.06 -11.61
CA GLU A 273 -13.52 3.24 -12.91
C GLU A 273 -12.23 2.44 -12.97
N LEU A 274 -11.86 1.97 -14.16
CA LEU A 274 -10.66 1.16 -14.37
C LEU A 274 -9.79 1.80 -15.46
N TYR A 275 -8.49 1.89 -15.19
CA TYR A 275 -7.49 2.27 -16.17
C TYR A 275 -6.35 1.24 -16.19
N ILE A 276 -6.18 0.54 -17.31
CA ILE A 276 -5.06 -0.37 -17.53
C ILE A 276 -4.01 0.35 -18.38
N ALA A 277 -2.85 0.58 -17.78
CA ALA A 277 -1.71 1.25 -18.42
C ALA A 277 -0.93 0.25 -19.28
N LYS A 278 -1.05 0.40 -20.61
CA LYS A 278 -0.45 -0.55 -21.56
C LYS A 278 1.07 -0.56 -21.51
N GLY A 279 1.65 -1.75 -21.30
CA GLY A 279 3.09 -2.00 -21.22
C GLY A 279 3.74 -1.44 -19.96
N ALA A 280 2.96 -0.99 -18.97
CA ALA A 280 3.50 -0.56 -17.68
C ALA A 280 3.77 -1.78 -16.78
N LYS A 281 4.92 -1.79 -16.12
CA LYS A 281 5.28 -2.72 -15.07
C LYS A 281 4.79 -2.21 -13.73
N HIS A 282 5.15 -2.94 -12.64
CA HIS A 282 4.77 -2.59 -11.27
C HIS A 282 5.11 -1.14 -10.91
N ALA A 283 4.11 -0.39 -10.44
CA ALA A 283 4.20 1.03 -10.04
C ALA A 283 4.74 1.96 -11.15
N GLN A 284 4.59 1.58 -12.43
CA GLN A 284 5.06 2.35 -13.57
C GLN A 284 3.94 2.93 -14.44
N SER A 285 2.67 2.83 -14.02
CA SER A 285 1.53 3.33 -14.80
C SER A 285 1.67 4.83 -15.09
N PHE A 286 2.09 5.63 -14.11
CA PHE A 286 2.32 7.07 -14.26
C PHE A 286 3.54 7.37 -15.14
N GLU A 287 4.65 6.67 -14.92
CA GLU A 287 5.88 6.90 -15.70
C GLU A 287 5.75 6.53 -17.18
N LYS A 288 4.93 5.51 -17.46
CA LYS A 288 4.74 4.97 -18.81
C LYS A 288 3.96 5.91 -19.73
N ASP A 289 2.91 6.54 -19.21
CA ASP A 289 2.08 7.53 -19.94
C ASP A 289 1.58 8.61 -18.97
N PRO A 290 2.43 9.61 -18.68
CA PRO A 290 2.10 10.66 -17.73
C PRO A 290 0.86 11.47 -18.10
N GLU A 291 0.63 11.70 -19.39
CA GLU A 291 -0.49 12.54 -19.86
C GLU A 291 -1.83 11.82 -19.64
N THR A 292 -1.92 10.56 -20.06
CA THR A 292 -3.14 9.77 -19.87
C THR A 292 -3.40 9.53 -18.39
N TYR A 293 -2.36 9.22 -17.60
CA TYR A 293 -2.49 9.02 -16.15
C TYR A 293 -3.07 10.27 -15.46
N ARG A 294 -2.51 11.47 -15.75
CA ARG A 294 -3.00 12.74 -15.21
C ARG A 294 -4.45 12.97 -15.60
N ARG A 295 -4.78 12.82 -16.87
CA ARG A 295 -6.15 13.00 -17.37
C ARG A 295 -7.14 12.07 -16.70
N LYS A 296 -6.80 10.79 -16.52
CA LYS A 296 -7.66 9.80 -15.84
C LYS A 296 -7.97 10.19 -14.39
N ILE A 297 -6.96 10.63 -13.65
CA ILE A 297 -7.15 11.13 -12.28
C ILE A 297 -8.01 12.40 -12.29
N GLU A 298 -7.71 13.36 -13.15
CA GLU A 298 -8.44 14.64 -13.23
C GLU A 298 -9.92 14.42 -13.59
N ASP A 299 -10.20 13.58 -14.60
CA ASP A 299 -11.57 13.29 -15.04
C ASP A 299 -12.37 12.58 -13.92
N PHE A 300 -11.76 11.62 -13.24
CA PHE A 300 -12.35 10.93 -12.11
C PHE A 300 -12.68 11.89 -10.96
N LEU A 301 -11.73 12.73 -10.55
CA LEU A 301 -11.94 13.70 -9.48
C LEU A 301 -13.00 14.75 -9.84
N LYS A 302 -13.03 15.26 -11.09
CA LYS A 302 -14.08 16.16 -11.57
C LYS A 302 -15.47 15.53 -11.50
N LYS A 303 -15.58 14.25 -11.78
CA LYS A 303 -16.85 13.53 -11.78
C LYS A 303 -17.38 13.25 -10.37
N TYR A 304 -16.51 12.86 -9.45
CA TYR A 304 -16.93 12.31 -8.16
C TYR A 304 -16.64 13.23 -6.95
N GLN A 305 -15.67 14.11 -7.03
CA GLN A 305 -15.35 15.04 -5.95
C GLN A 305 -15.94 16.43 -6.22
N LYS A 306 -17.24 16.53 -6.05
CA LYS A 306 -17.99 17.79 -6.23
C LYS A 306 -18.02 18.61 -4.95
#